data_c83dd25c585cfaa61fa09fd74fd3673e
#
_entry.id   c83dd25c585cfaa61fa09fd74fd3673e
#
_cell.length_a   1.000
_cell.length_b   1.000
_cell.length_c   1.000
_cell.angle_alpha   90.00
_cell.angle_beta   90.00
_cell.angle_gamma   90.00
#
_symmetry.space_group_name_H-M   'P 1'
#
loop_
_entity.id
_entity.type
_entity.pdbx_description
1 polymer ?
#
loop_
_entity_poly.entity_id
_entity_poly.type
_entity_poly.pdbx_seq_one_letter_code
_entity_poly.pdbx_strand_id
1 'polypeptide(L)'
;MGKILLEGIEVMVRIGLLEEELYAPQDLLLSVEIEHDFSKIAKTDEVEDGIDYRNIVDHTRDFSQAYDGKTLEKYAFLLAEDLKGKFGAQRVRLSVDKPRYVKKLGLRQIRVEVEC
;
A
#
# COMPACT_ATOMS: atom_id res chain seq x y z
N MET A 1 -0.16 -18.94 -11.55
CA MET A 1 0.22 -17.59 -11.05
C MET A 1 -0.93 -16.65 -11.25
N GLY A 2 -1.20 -15.82 -10.25
CA GLY A 2 -2.28 -14.86 -10.34
C GLY A 2 -1.93 -13.55 -9.66
N LYS A 3 -2.80 -12.56 -9.81
CA LYS A 3 -2.63 -11.24 -9.22
C LYS A 3 -3.90 -10.82 -8.48
N ILE A 4 -3.70 -10.18 -7.33
CA ILE A 4 -4.76 -9.47 -6.63
C ILE A 4 -4.42 -7.99 -6.74
N LEU A 5 -5.34 -7.20 -7.29
CA LEU A 5 -5.16 -5.77 -7.44
C LEU A 5 -6.22 -5.03 -6.63
N LEU A 6 -5.78 -4.23 -5.69
CA LEU A 6 -6.64 -3.38 -4.87
C LEU A 6 -6.30 -1.93 -5.17
N GLU A 7 -7.25 -1.17 -5.69
CA GLU A 7 -7.05 0.21 -6.08
C GLU A 7 -7.79 1.16 -5.14
N GLY A 8 -7.11 2.25 -4.79
CA GLY A 8 -7.75 3.34 -4.06
C GLY A 8 -7.98 3.06 -2.58
N ILE A 9 -7.08 2.33 -1.92
CA ILE A 9 -7.16 2.16 -0.48
C ILE A 9 -6.85 3.48 0.19
N GLU A 10 -7.82 4.04 0.89
CA GLU A 10 -7.63 5.28 1.65
C GLU A 10 -6.93 4.97 2.97
N VAL A 11 -5.84 5.67 3.24
CA VAL A 11 -5.11 5.55 4.49
C VAL A 11 -4.80 6.93 5.05
N MET A 12 -4.63 7.00 6.37
CA MET A 12 -4.14 8.18 7.07
C MET A 12 -2.75 7.88 7.57
N VAL A 13 -1.77 8.74 7.24
CA VAL A 13 -0.39 8.51 7.64
C VAL A 13 0.31 9.82 7.99
N ARG A 14 1.21 9.77 8.98
CA ARG A 14 2.07 10.89 9.34
C ARG A 14 3.34 10.79 8.53
N ILE A 15 3.46 11.66 7.54
CA ILE A 15 4.58 11.62 6.63
C ILE A 15 4.79 13.00 6.00
N GLY A 16 6.02 13.47 5.99
CA GLY A 16 6.36 14.73 5.36
C GLY A 16 7.61 15.35 5.93
N LEU A 17 8.11 16.37 5.23
CA LEU A 17 9.29 17.15 5.61
C LEU A 17 8.94 18.39 6.42
N LEU A 18 7.69 18.85 6.30
CA LEU A 18 7.22 20.02 7.01
C LEU A 18 6.70 19.62 8.39
N GLU A 19 6.94 20.48 9.38
CA GLU A 19 6.50 20.22 10.74
C GLU A 19 4.99 19.97 10.82
N GLU A 20 4.21 20.75 10.11
CA GLU A 20 2.76 20.60 10.05
C GLU A 20 2.31 19.26 9.49
N GLU A 21 3.11 18.66 8.60
CA GLU A 21 2.84 17.32 8.05
C GLU A 21 3.08 16.22 9.07
N LEU A 22 3.96 16.46 10.05
CA LEU A 22 4.27 15.49 11.09
C LEU A 22 3.25 15.47 12.21
N TYR A 23 2.60 16.61 12.48
CA TYR A 23 1.62 16.70 13.57
C TYR A 23 0.24 16.19 13.17
N ALA A 24 -0.14 16.34 11.92
CA ALA A 24 -1.45 15.89 11.45
C ALA A 24 -1.29 14.82 10.37
N PRO A 25 -1.94 13.69 10.53
CA PRO A 25 -1.92 12.68 9.47
C PRO A 25 -2.57 13.23 8.20
N GLN A 26 -2.08 12.77 7.07
CA GLN A 26 -2.63 13.17 5.77
C GLN A 26 -3.20 11.97 5.03
N ASP A 27 -4.15 12.25 4.16
CA ASP A 27 -4.78 11.23 3.32
C ASP A 27 -3.84 10.83 2.19
N LEU A 28 -3.66 9.53 2.03
CA LEU A 28 -3.01 8.97 0.86
C LEU A 28 -3.93 7.92 0.25
N LEU A 29 -3.81 7.73 -1.06
CA LEU A 29 -4.51 6.67 -1.77
C LEU A 29 -3.48 5.66 -2.27
N LEU A 30 -3.69 4.40 -1.92
CA LEU A 30 -2.77 3.33 -2.26
C LEU A 30 -3.41 2.37 -3.24
N SER A 31 -2.60 1.86 -4.18
CA SER A 31 -2.98 0.73 -5.00
C SER A 31 -1.94 -0.36 -4.80
N VAL A 32 -2.40 -1.56 -4.51
CA VAL A 32 -1.56 -2.72 -4.18
C VAL A 32 -1.82 -3.82 -5.19
N GLU A 33 -0.77 -4.29 -5.84
CA GLU A 33 -0.83 -5.46 -6.72
C GLU A 33 0.06 -6.55 -6.12
N ILE A 34 -0.53 -7.70 -5.83
CA ILE A 34 0.17 -8.85 -5.25
C ILE A 34 0.11 -10.02 -6.21
N GLU A 35 1.27 -10.54 -6.61
CA GLU A 35 1.36 -11.78 -7.37
C GLU A 35 1.49 -12.96 -6.41
N HIS A 36 0.64 -13.95 -6.60
CA HIS A 36 0.58 -15.13 -5.75
C HIS A 36 0.21 -16.36 -6.56
N ASP A 37 0.60 -17.53 -6.07
CA ASP A 37 0.22 -18.79 -6.69
C ASP A 37 -1.21 -19.16 -6.31
N PHE A 38 -2.12 -19.17 -7.28
CA PHE A 38 -3.52 -19.49 -7.07
C PHE A 38 -3.85 -20.97 -7.24
N SER A 39 -2.85 -21.83 -7.49
CA SER A 39 -3.12 -23.23 -7.84
C SER A 39 -3.85 -24.00 -6.75
N LYS A 40 -3.54 -23.74 -5.48
CA LYS A 40 -4.18 -24.43 -4.35
C LYS A 40 -5.63 -23.95 -4.14
N ILE A 41 -5.83 -22.65 -4.05
CA ILE A 41 -7.17 -22.08 -3.84
C ILE A 41 -8.10 -22.40 -5.03
N ALA A 42 -7.55 -22.47 -6.23
CA ALA A 42 -8.32 -22.84 -7.43
C ALA A 42 -8.85 -24.26 -7.36
N LYS A 43 -8.20 -25.15 -6.62
CA LYS A 43 -8.63 -26.55 -6.45
C LYS A 43 -9.62 -26.68 -5.29
N THR A 44 -9.36 -25.99 -4.20
CA THR A 44 -10.11 -26.21 -2.95
C THR A 44 -11.27 -25.25 -2.78
N ASP A 45 -11.19 -24.07 -3.39
CA ASP A 45 -12.15 -22.97 -3.20
C ASP A 45 -12.25 -22.52 -1.74
N GLU A 46 -11.16 -22.71 -0.97
CA GLU A 46 -11.08 -22.32 0.43
C GLU A 46 -10.16 -21.14 0.57
N VAL A 47 -10.62 -20.06 1.24
CA VAL A 47 -9.85 -18.82 1.39
C VAL A 47 -8.53 -19.03 2.13
N GLU A 48 -8.46 -20.01 3.05
CA GLU A 48 -7.24 -20.37 3.78
C GLU A 48 -6.11 -20.85 2.87
N ASP A 49 -6.44 -21.29 1.67
CA ASP A 49 -5.46 -21.77 0.69
C ASP A 49 -4.95 -20.67 -0.24
N GLY A 50 -5.37 -19.45 0.01
CA GLY A 50 -4.93 -18.27 -0.73
C GLY A 50 -4.77 -17.05 0.16
N ILE A 51 -4.99 -15.87 -0.41
CA ILE A 51 -4.90 -14.62 0.32
C ILE A 51 -6.29 -14.00 0.42
N ASP A 52 -6.71 -13.67 1.63
CA ASP A 52 -7.92 -12.89 1.85
C ASP A 52 -7.57 -11.41 1.69
N TYR A 53 -8.06 -10.79 0.61
CA TYR A 53 -7.72 -9.39 0.32
C TYR A 53 -8.22 -8.40 1.38
N ARG A 54 -9.22 -8.76 2.18
CA ARG A 54 -9.66 -7.93 3.30
C ARG A 54 -8.53 -7.76 4.31
N ASN A 55 -7.73 -8.80 4.52
CA ASN A 55 -6.57 -8.75 5.39
C ASN A 55 -5.47 -7.85 4.83
N ILE A 56 -5.34 -7.77 3.51
CA ILE A 56 -4.41 -6.83 2.87
C ILE A 56 -4.81 -5.40 3.20
N VAL A 57 -6.10 -5.08 3.07
CA VAL A 57 -6.62 -3.73 3.37
C VAL A 57 -6.40 -3.38 4.83
N ASP A 58 -6.78 -4.27 5.74
CA ASP A 58 -6.65 -4.04 7.17
C ASP A 58 -5.19 -3.86 7.59
N HIS A 59 -4.30 -4.71 7.08
CA HIS A 59 -2.88 -4.64 7.37
C HIS A 59 -2.27 -3.34 6.84
N THR A 60 -2.64 -2.94 5.63
CA THR A 60 -2.17 -1.70 5.03
C THR A 60 -2.58 -0.49 5.86
N ARG A 61 -3.81 -0.46 6.35
CA ARG A 61 -4.31 0.61 7.21
C ARG A 61 -3.61 0.64 8.57
N ASP A 62 -3.43 -0.53 9.18
CA ASP A 62 -2.75 -0.63 10.47
C ASP A 62 -1.29 -0.18 10.37
N PHE A 63 -0.57 -0.64 9.34
CA PHE A 63 0.80 -0.22 9.08
C PHE A 63 0.89 1.30 8.92
N SER A 64 0.01 1.86 8.12
CA SER A 64 -0.01 3.30 7.81
C SER A 64 -0.31 4.15 9.04
N GLN A 65 -1.24 3.70 9.87
CA GLN A 65 -1.64 4.40 11.08
C GLN A 65 -0.53 4.44 12.12
N ALA A 66 0.28 3.40 12.18
CA ALA A 66 1.40 3.30 13.12
C ALA A 66 2.69 3.93 12.60
N TYR A 67 2.73 4.31 11.32
CA TYR A 67 3.93 4.82 10.68
C TYR A 67 4.09 6.32 10.89
N ASP A 68 5.33 6.76 11.07
CA ASP A 68 5.71 8.15 10.94
C ASP A 68 7.05 8.23 10.20
N GLY A 69 7.25 9.28 9.44
CA GLY A 69 8.47 9.42 8.65
C GLY A 69 8.47 10.68 7.80
N LYS A 70 9.47 10.77 6.92
CA LYS A 70 9.71 11.99 6.16
C LYS A 70 9.36 11.86 4.68
N THR A 71 9.60 10.71 4.08
CA THR A 71 9.48 10.56 2.63
C THR A 71 8.47 9.48 2.24
N LEU A 72 7.75 9.72 1.16
CA LEU A 72 6.85 8.73 0.57
C LEU A 72 7.60 7.51 0.08
N GLU A 73 8.81 7.71 -0.42
CA GLU A 73 9.64 6.64 -0.96
C GLU A 73 9.96 5.58 0.09
N LYS A 74 10.38 6.01 1.28
CA LYS A 74 10.67 5.08 2.38
C LYS A 74 9.41 4.38 2.86
N TYR A 75 8.33 5.13 3.01
CA TYR A 75 7.03 4.57 3.41
C TYR A 75 6.58 3.49 2.42
N ALA A 76 6.60 3.80 1.13
CA ALA A 76 6.18 2.86 0.10
C ALA A 76 7.05 1.62 0.07
N PHE A 77 8.36 1.79 0.16
CA PHE A 77 9.30 0.67 0.17
C PHE A 77 9.07 -0.26 1.35
N LEU A 78 8.97 0.30 2.56
CA LEU A 78 8.78 -0.50 3.77
C LEU A 78 7.43 -1.21 3.78
N LEU A 79 6.38 -0.54 3.32
CA LEU A 79 5.06 -1.16 3.25
C LEU A 79 5.04 -2.31 2.23
N ALA A 80 5.64 -2.12 1.06
CA ALA A 80 5.70 -3.17 0.05
C ALA A 80 6.46 -4.40 0.56
N GLU A 81 7.60 -4.19 1.21
CA GLU A 81 8.38 -5.27 1.82
C GLU A 81 7.59 -6.01 2.88
N ASP A 82 6.89 -5.26 3.72
CA ASP A 82 6.07 -5.82 4.80
C ASP A 82 4.92 -6.66 4.25
N LEU A 83 4.22 -6.15 3.24
CA LEU A 83 3.15 -6.89 2.58
C LEU A 83 3.66 -8.17 1.93
N LYS A 84 4.81 -8.10 1.28
CA LYS A 84 5.41 -9.28 0.64
C LYS A 84 5.69 -10.38 1.66
N GLY A 85 6.30 -10.03 2.78
CA GLY A 85 6.61 -10.98 3.85
C GLY A 85 5.36 -11.51 4.54
N LYS A 86 4.43 -10.64 4.86
CA LYS A 86 3.19 -10.98 5.59
C LYS A 86 2.33 -11.98 4.80
N PHE A 87 2.16 -11.76 3.51
CA PHE A 87 1.24 -12.54 2.69
C PHE A 87 1.94 -13.60 1.82
N GLY A 88 3.26 -13.72 1.94
CA GLY A 88 3.99 -14.70 1.14
C GLY A 88 3.88 -14.46 -0.36
N ALA A 89 3.83 -13.20 -0.76
CA ALA A 89 3.69 -12.83 -2.15
C ALA A 89 4.98 -13.06 -2.92
N GLN A 90 4.87 -13.42 -4.20
CA GLN A 90 6.04 -13.55 -5.06
C GLN A 90 6.51 -12.19 -5.55
N ARG A 91 5.58 -11.26 -5.74
CA ARG A 91 5.88 -9.89 -6.13
C ARG A 91 4.80 -8.96 -5.57
N VAL A 92 5.23 -7.79 -5.14
CA VAL A 92 4.33 -6.71 -4.71
C VAL A 92 4.67 -5.46 -5.48
N ARG A 93 3.65 -4.84 -6.08
CA ARG A 93 3.73 -3.50 -6.66
C ARG A 93 2.82 -2.60 -5.85
N LEU A 94 3.34 -1.46 -5.46
CA LEU A 94 2.62 -0.52 -4.63
C LEU A 94 2.73 0.88 -5.23
N SER A 95 1.58 1.53 -5.40
CA SER A 95 1.50 2.94 -5.79
C SER A 95 0.94 3.73 -4.64
N VAL A 96 1.56 4.86 -4.34
CA VAL A 96 1.11 5.79 -3.31
C VAL A 96 0.82 7.13 -3.96
N ASP A 97 -0.43 7.56 -3.95
CA ASP A 97 -0.86 8.86 -4.44
C ASP A 97 -1.01 9.82 -3.28
N LYS A 98 -0.39 11.00 -3.43
CA LYS A 98 -0.46 12.08 -2.43
C LYS A 98 -1.28 13.23 -3.01
N PRO A 99 -2.59 13.30 -2.75
CA PRO A 99 -3.46 14.31 -3.37
C PRO A 99 -3.28 15.72 -2.82
N ARG A 100 -2.76 15.86 -1.62
CA ARG A 100 -2.75 17.13 -0.87
C ARG A 100 -2.11 18.31 -1.62
N TYR A 101 -0.97 18.11 -2.28
CA TYR A 101 -0.25 19.19 -2.94
C TYR A 101 -0.40 19.24 -4.45
N VAL A 102 -1.20 18.37 -5.02
CA VAL A 102 -1.38 18.26 -6.47
C VAL A 102 -1.81 19.60 -7.06
N LYS A 103 -2.87 20.18 -6.52
CA LYS A 103 -3.44 21.43 -7.00
C LYS A 103 -2.52 22.62 -6.76
N LYS A 104 -1.90 22.66 -5.59
CA LYS A 104 -0.98 23.74 -5.20
C LYS A 104 0.22 23.83 -6.12
N LEU A 105 0.73 22.67 -6.56
CA LEU A 105 1.88 22.60 -7.45
C LEU A 105 1.50 22.63 -8.94
N GLY A 106 0.20 22.67 -9.26
CA GLY A 106 -0.28 22.69 -10.65
C GLY A 106 -0.12 21.34 -11.35
N LEU A 107 -0.15 20.27 -10.62
CA LEU A 107 0.01 18.92 -11.14
C LEU A 107 -1.34 18.21 -11.23
N ARG A 108 -1.41 17.14 -12.01
CA ARG A 108 -2.55 16.24 -12.03
C ARG A 108 -2.46 15.19 -10.94
N GLN A 109 -1.23 14.74 -10.64
CA GLN A 109 -1.02 13.61 -9.78
C GLN A 109 0.39 13.65 -9.20
N ILE A 110 0.52 13.24 -7.95
CA ILE A 110 1.80 12.95 -7.32
C ILE A 110 1.74 11.49 -6.91
N ARG A 111 2.57 10.65 -7.51
CA ARG A 111 2.58 9.21 -7.25
C ARG A 111 3.99 8.69 -7.09
N VAL A 112 4.18 7.86 -6.07
CA VAL A 112 5.40 7.08 -5.88
C VAL A 112 5.04 5.62 -6.11
N GLU A 113 5.83 4.93 -6.91
CA GLU A 113 5.63 3.51 -7.19
C GLU A 113 6.87 2.73 -6.80
N VAL A 114 6.67 1.59 -6.14
CA VAL A 114 7.73 0.66 -5.80
C VAL A 114 7.32 -0.77 -6.15
N GLU A 115 8.32 -1.61 -6.33
CA GLU A 115 8.13 -3.02 -6.67
C GLU A 115 9.17 -3.84 -5.92
N CYS A 116 8.76 -4.96 -5.36
CA CYS A 116 9.69 -5.89 -4.72
C CYS A 116 9.34 -7.37 -4.97
#